data_7ef5367721414db13cff9092636558af
#
_entry.id   7ef5367721414db13cff9092636558af
#
_cell.length_a   1.000
_cell.length_b   1.000
_cell.length_c   1.000
_cell.angle_alpha   90.00
_cell.angle_beta   90.00
_cell.angle_gamma   90.00
#
_symmetry.space_group_name_H-M   'P 1'
#
loop_
_entity.id
_entity.type
_entity.pdbx_description
1 polymer ?
#
loop_
_entity_poly.entity_id
_entity_poly.type
_entity_poly.pdbx_seq_one_letter_code
_entity_poly.pdbx_strand_id
1 'polypeptide(L)'
;MEKIPFYEAWIEYDYNPFISFDENGRIITLNKEAQYLLAEVTPKKIFNLTKTYANITYGFKTTVIDLSFKSFSFYAITVGYLNDQEIGIKLYKKNAKKFSSVVESGEFVNIYSLIDLCISATNANSTDIKHYKIFDPTFPEIKLKIDEFTKLINKIYQSYIKSKTITSKLTLNTGEHINCGTKKYPIFTLQIEGDTRDREYEKIIEDISIKANTIIQFDGDKTILSSAMISN
;
A
#
# COMPACT_ATOMS: atom_id res chain seq x y z
N MET A 1 16.95 18.68 19.97
CA MET A 1 16.76 17.71 18.88
C MET A 1 18.05 17.67 18.08
N GLU A 2 18.80 16.57 18.16
CA GLU A 2 19.94 16.36 17.27
C GLU A 2 19.43 16.35 15.83
N LYS A 3 20.09 17.15 14.98
CA LYS A 3 19.76 17.17 13.55
C LYS A 3 20.27 15.86 12.93
N ILE A 4 19.39 14.99 12.54
CA ILE A 4 19.72 13.81 11.73
C ILE A 4 20.43 14.31 10.46
N PRO A 5 21.59 13.76 10.08
CA PRO A 5 22.27 14.10 8.83
C PRO A 5 21.35 13.90 7.63
N PHE A 6 21.46 14.75 6.62
CA PHE A 6 20.55 14.76 5.48
C PHE A 6 20.43 13.40 4.77
N TYR A 7 21.54 12.68 4.60
CA TYR A 7 21.52 11.36 3.95
C TYR A 7 20.85 10.27 4.81
N GLU A 8 20.97 10.35 6.14
CA GLU A 8 20.26 9.44 7.05
C GLU A 8 18.75 9.71 7.02
N ALA A 9 18.35 10.98 7.02
CA ALA A 9 16.97 11.37 6.84
C ALA A 9 16.44 10.89 5.49
N TRP A 10 17.23 10.99 4.42
CA TRP A 10 16.84 10.49 3.10
C TRP A 10 16.58 8.99 3.11
N ILE A 11 17.42 8.19 3.75
CA ILE A 11 17.24 6.74 3.89
C ILE A 11 16.02 6.42 4.75
N GLU A 12 15.86 7.11 5.89
CA GLU A 12 14.75 6.88 6.82
C GLU A 12 13.38 7.12 6.17
N TYR A 13 13.26 8.16 5.34
CA TYR A 13 12.01 8.51 4.64
C TYR A 13 11.90 7.91 3.24
N ASP A 14 12.82 7.02 2.82
CA ASP A 14 12.69 6.34 1.53
C ASP A 14 11.53 5.32 1.59
N TYR A 15 10.71 5.32 0.57
CA TYR A 15 9.59 4.37 0.41
C TYR A 15 10.06 2.92 0.20
N ASN A 16 11.32 2.71 -0.13
CA ASN A 16 11.91 1.41 -0.35
C ASN A 16 12.58 0.89 0.93
N PRO A 17 12.33 -0.36 1.35
CA PRO A 17 13.03 -0.94 2.49
C PRO A 17 14.54 -0.90 2.33
N PHE A 18 15.22 -0.41 3.35
CA PHE A 18 16.67 -0.43 3.48
C PHE A 18 17.07 -1.09 4.79
N ILE A 19 18.02 -2.03 4.73
CA ILE A 19 18.57 -2.73 5.90
C ILE A 19 20.06 -2.88 5.72
N SER A 20 20.85 -2.59 6.76
CA SER A 20 22.24 -3.01 6.83
C SER A 20 22.48 -4.02 7.94
N PHE A 21 23.46 -4.88 7.72
CA PHE A 21 23.82 -5.98 8.58
C PHE A 21 25.33 -6.00 8.86
N ASP A 22 25.71 -6.47 10.04
CA ASP A 22 27.09 -6.85 10.34
C ASP A 22 27.47 -8.18 9.66
N GLU A 23 28.74 -8.58 9.80
CA GLU A 23 29.27 -9.86 9.28
C GLU A 23 28.51 -11.10 9.76
N ASN A 24 27.87 -11.02 10.95
CA ASN A 24 27.12 -12.10 11.59
C ASN A 24 25.63 -12.08 11.20
N GLY A 25 25.17 -11.10 10.42
CA GLY A 25 23.79 -10.92 10.01
C GLY A 25 22.90 -10.27 11.07
N ARG A 26 23.49 -9.57 12.04
CA ARG A 26 22.75 -8.71 12.97
C ARG A 26 22.48 -7.39 12.28
N ILE A 27 21.29 -6.86 12.47
CA ILE A 27 20.88 -5.57 11.90
C ILE A 27 21.66 -4.46 12.58
N ILE A 28 22.33 -3.61 11.78
CA ILE A 28 22.99 -2.37 12.22
C ILE A 28 22.00 -1.21 12.06
N THR A 29 21.41 -1.06 10.86
CA THR A 29 20.51 0.03 10.54
C THR A 29 19.36 -0.48 9.68
N LEU A 30 18.19 0.11 9.87
CA LEU A 30 17.03 -0.15 9.01
C LEU A 30 16.12 1.10 9.00
N ASN A 31 15.42 1.32 7.90
CA ASN A 31 14.42 2.38 7.82
C ASN A 31 13.01 1.87 8.19
N LYS A 32 12.07 2.79 8.30
CA LYS A 32 10.67 2.50 8.66
C LYS A 32 10.03 1.44 7.74
N GLU A 33 10.28 1.51 6.44
CA GLU A 33 9.73 0.57 5.46
C GLU A 33 10.28 -0.85 5.63
N ALA A 34 11.53 -0.96 6.07
CA ALA A 34 12.13 -2.24 6.41
C ALA A 34 11.54 -2.85 7.69
N GLN A 35 11.10 -2.05 8.66
CA GLN A 35 10.41 -2.55 9.85
C GLN A 35 9.11 -3.27 9.45
N TYR A 36 8.33 -2.70 8.53
CA TYR A 36 7.12 -3.36 8.01
C TYR A 36 7.45 -4.66 7.27
N LEU A 37 8.50 -4.66 6.44
CA LEU A 37 8.95 -5.87 5.75
C LEU A 37 9.34 -6.97 6.74
N LEU A 38 10.05 -6.63 7.81
CA LEU A 38 10.51 -7.60 8.82
C LEU A 38 9.37 -8.14 9.72
N ALA A 39 8.19 -7.53 9.69
CA ALA A 39 6.99 -8.14 10.26
C ALA A 39 6.52 -9.38 9.47
N GLU A 40 6.88 -9.50 8.19
CA GLU A 40 6.46 -10.59 7.31
C GLU A 40 7.57 -11.59 6.95
N VAL A 41 8.83 -11.14 7.02
CA VAL A 41 10.00 -11.94 6.63
C VAL A 41 11.10 -11.84 7.68
N THR A 42 11.76 -12.97 7.98
CA THR A 42 12.81 -12.98 8.99
C THR A 42 14.08 -12.23 8.54
N PRO A 43 14.79 -11.54 9.45
CA PRO A 43 16.07 -10.90 9.15
C PRO A 43 17.07 -11.83 8.48
N LYS A 44 17.16 -13.09 8.95
CA LYS A 44 18.03 -14.12 8.38
C LYS A 44 17.76 -14.38 6.90
N LYS A 45 16.49 -14.37 6.48
CA LYS A 45 16.12 -14.57 5.08
C LYS A 45 16.58 -13.40 4.21
N ILE A 46 16.44 -12.16 4.70
CA ILE A 46 16.93 -10.96 4.00
C ILE A 46 18.46 -10.95 3.97
N PHE A 47 19.14 -11.28 5.07
CA PHE A 47 20.60 -11.38 5.11
C PHE A 47 21.15 -12.40 4.10
N ASN A 48 20.53 -13.58 4.00
CA ASN A 48 20.92 -14.58 3.00
C ASN A 48 20.71 -14.07 1.57
N LEU A 49 19.59 -13.37 1.32
CA LEU A 49 19.33 -12.71 0.04
C LEU A 49 20.43 -11.67 -0.26
N THR A 50 20.80 -10.85 0.72
CA THR A 50 21.86 -9.86 0.59
C THR A 50 23.18 -10.52 0.18
N LYS A 51 23.59 -11.58 0.83
CA LYS A 51 24.82 -12.33 0.47
C LYS A 51 24.75 -12.95 -0.92
N THR A 52 23.60 -13.48 -1.31
CA THR A 52 23.41 -14.10 -2.63
C THR A 52 23.62 -13.11 -3.78
N TYR A 53 23.21 -11.86 -3.59
CA TYR A 53 23.27 -10.81 -4.61
C TYR A 53 24.41 -9.81 -4.44
N ALA A 54 25.23 -9.99 -3.41
CA ALA A 54 26.44 -9.21 -3.22
C ALA A 54 27.39 -9.35 -4.42
N ASN A 55 28.13 -8.30 -4.72
CA ASN A 55 29.20 -8.39 -5.70
C ASN A 55 30.39 -9.19 -5.12
N ILE A 56 31.26 -9.69 -5.95
CA ILE A 56 32.49 -10.39 -5.52
C ILE A 56 33.49 -9.38 -4.96
N THR A 57 33.48 -8.15 -5.47
CA THR A 57 34.34 -7.05 -5.03
C THR A 57 33.52 -6.00 -4.28
N TYR A 58 34.17 -5.21 -3.43
CA TYR A 58 33.52 -4.08 -2.76
C TYR A 58 32.81 -3.16 -3.76
N GLY A 59 31.74 -2.52 -3.31
CA GLY A 59 30.93 -1.60 -4.08
C GLY A 59 29.46 -1.92 -4.04
N PHE A 60 28.74 -1.32 -4.97
CA PHE A 60 27.27 -1.43 -5.04
C PHE A 60 26.86 -2.11 -6.34
N LYS A 61 25.90 -3.03 -6.26
CA LYS A 61 25.36 -3.72 -7.41
C LYS A 61 23.83 -3.72 -7.35
N THR A 62 23.21 -3.26 -8.42
CA THR A 62 21.75 -3.38 -8.60
C THR A 62 21.43 -4.58 -9.49
N THR A 63 20.52 -5.42 -9.04
CA THR A 63 20.04 -6.58 -9.78
C THR A 63 18.52 -6.47 -9.95
N VAL A 64 18.05 -6.59 -11.19
CA VAL A 64 16.61 -6.67 -11.49
C VAL A 64 16.14 -8.08 -11.19
N ILE A 65 15.16 -8.22 -10.35
CA ILE A 65 14.59 -9.51 -9.92
C ILE A 65 13.08 -9.39 -9.76
N ASP A 66 12.41 -10.52 -9.83
CA ASP A 66 11.01 -10.63 -9.40
C ASP A 66 10.98 -11.35 -8.04
N LEU A 67 10.70 -10.60 -6.97
CA LEU A 67 10.73 -11.10 -5.61
C LEU A 67 9.46 -10.68 -4.87
N SER A 68 8.82 -11.62 -4.18
CA SER A 68 7.64 -11.36 -3.37
C SER A 68 7.74 -11.99 -1.99
N PHE A 69 7.30 -11.25 -0.98
CA PHE A 69 7.14 -11.70 0.41
C PHE A 69 5.75 -11.30 0.87
N LYS A 70 4.81 -12.24 0.94
CA LYS A 70 3.42 -11.98 1.31
C LYS A 70 2.84 -10.74 0.59
N SER A 71 2.69 -9.60 1.29
CA SER A 71 2.16 -8.35 0.75
C SER A 71 3.18 -7.51 -0.03
N PHE A 72 4.49 -7.81 0.10
CA PHE A 72 5.55 -7.05 -0.55
C PHE A 72 5.99 -7.67 -1.86
N SER A 73 6.05 -6.87 -2.92
CA SER A 73 6.61 -7.26 -4.23
C SER A 73 7.68 -6.27 -4.66
N PHE A 74 8.80 -6.79 -5.15
CA PHE A 74 9.97 -6.02 -5.54
C PHE A 74 10.37 -6.34 -6.97
N TYR A 75 10.85 -5.32 -7.72
CA TYR A 75 11.32 -5.49 -9.09
C TYR A 75 12.85 -5.44 -9.22
N ALA A 76 13.54 -4.93 -8.19
CA ALA A 76 15.00 -4.86 -8.15
C ALA A 76 15.50 -4.80 -6.71
N ILE A 77 16.77 -5.10 -6.53
CA ILE A 77 17.50 -4.91 -5.28
C ILE A 77 18.86 -4.26 -5.59
N THR A 78 19.32 -3.40 -4.68
CA THR A 78 20.72 -2.96 -4.64
C THR A 78 21.37 -3.53 -3.40
N VAL A 79 22.47 -4.22 -3.57
CA VAL A 79 23.33 -4.67 -2.47
C VAL A 79 24.65 -3.92 -2.56
N GLY A 80 25.14 -3.42 -1.42
CA GLY A 80 26.37 -2.66 -1.36
C GLY A 80 27.13 -2.92 -0.06
N TYR A 81 28.46 -2.94 -0.16
CA TYR A 81 29.40 -2.98 0.97
C TYR A 81 30.72 -2.34 0.56
N LEU A 82 31.37 -1.67 1.52
CA LEU A 82 32.62 -0.96 1.32
C LEU A 82 33.80 -1.61 2.09
N ASN A 83 33.48 -2.51 3.01
CA ASN A 83 34.39 -3.29 3.82
C ASN A 83 33.69 -4.58 4.28
N ASP A 84 34.36 -5.42 5.02
CA ASP A 84 33.81 -6.70 5.52
C ASP A 84 32.92 -6.55 6.76
N GLN A 85 32.80 -5.35 7.33
CA GLN A 85 32.08 -5.13 8.58
C GLN A 85 30.59 -4.86 8.39
N GLU A 86 30.22 -4.28 7.26
CA GLU A 86 28.83 -3.89 6.99
C GLU A 86 28.42 -4.14 5.54
N ILE A 87 27.25 -4.76 5.37
CA ILE A 87 26.62 -5.00 4.08
C ILE A 87 25.17 -4.50 4.11
N GLY A 88 24.79 -3.67 3.14
CA GLY A 88 23.45 -3.10 3.00
C GLY A 88 22.67 -3.67 1.84
N ILE A 89 21.33 -3.72 1.99
CA ILE A 89 20.40 -4.03 0.93
C ILE A 89 19.27 -3.00 0.89
N LYS A 90 18.96 -2.52 -0.32
CA LYS A 90 17.77 -1.75 -0.62
C LYS A 90 16.90 -2.54 -1.59
N LEU A 91 15.63 -2.72 -1.25
CA LEU A 91 14.67 -3.46 -2.07
C LEU A 91 13.72 -2.47 -2.74
N TYR A 92 13.66 -2.48 -4.08
CA TYR A 92 12.80 -1.58 -4.84
C TYR A 92 11.42 -2.17 -5.01
N LYS A 93 10.44 -1.58 -4.33
CA LYS A 93 9.05 -2.03 -4.40
C LYS A 93 8.52 -1.95 -5.84
N LYS A 94 7.88 -3.01 -6.28
CA LYS A 94 6.99 -2.90 -7.43
C LYS A 94 5.92 -1.89 -7.06
N ASN A 95 5.83 -0.79 -7.78
CA ASN A 95 4.70 0.10 -7.61
C ASN A 95 3.44 -0.74 -7.81
N ALA A 96 2.65 -0.87 -6.77
CA ALA A 96 1.27 -1.29 -6.93
C ALA A 96 0.73 -0.43 -8.08
N LYS A 97 0.19 -1.09 -9.10
CA LYS A 97 -0.34 -0.58 -10.36
C LYS A 97 -0.38 0.96 -10.45
N LYS A 98 0.38 1.55 -11.38
CA LYS A 98 0.38 2.99 -11.63
C LYS A 98 -1.07 3.44 -11.82
N PHE A 99 -1.46 4.54 -11.17
CA PHE A 99 -2.62 5.29 -11.66
C PHE A 99 -2.39 5.54 -13.14
N SER A 100 -3.24 4.99 -13.98
CA SER A 100 -3.06 5.07 -15.45
C SER A 100 -3.15 6.50 -15.98
N SER A 101 -3.85 7.35 -15.26
CA SER A 101 -3.92 8.82 -15.38
C SER A 101 -4.83 9.32 -14.25
N VAL A 102 -4.64 10.54 -13.78
CA VAL A 102 -5.67 11.20 -12.98
C VAL A 102 -6.77 11.57 -13.94
N VAL A 103 -7.89 10.84 -13.91
CA VAL A 103 -9.00 11.12 -14.79
C VAL A 103 -9.82 12.24 -14.15
N GLU A 104 -9.76 13.43 -14.72
CA GLU A 104 -10.57 14.57 -14.28
C GLU A 104 -12.08 14.40 -14.61
N SER A 105 -12.47 13.25 -15.20
CA SER A 105 -13.87 12.92 -15.47
C SER A 105 -14.53 12.33 -14.23
N GLY A 106 -15.74 12.77 -13.92
CA GLY A 106 -16.50 12.31 -12.77
C GLY A 106 -17.33 13.45 -12.19
N GLU A 107 -18.05 13.16 -11.12
CA GLU A 107 -18.91 14.10 -10.40
C GLU A 107 -18.41 14.26 -8.98
N PHE A 108 -18.62 15.45 -8.40
CA PHE A 108 -18.35 15.69 -6.99
C PHE A 108 -19.36 14.95 -6.13
N VAL A 109 -18.88 14.18 -5.19
CA VAL A 109 -19.69 13.34 -4.31
C VAL A 109 -19.18 13.37 -2.89
N ASN A 110 -20.10 13.30 -1.95
CA ASN A 110 -19.80 13.02 -0.56
C ASN A 110 -19.50 11.52 -0.42
N ILE A 111 -18.24 11.19 -0.19
CA ILE A 111 -17.78 9.79 -0.12
C ILE A 111 -18.41 9.02 1.05
N TYR A 112 -18.76 9.70 2.16
CA TYR A 112 -19.43 9.05 3.30
C TYR A 112 -20.80 8.51 2.89
N SER A 113 -21.60 9.33 2.19
CA SER A 113 -22.93 8.95 1.70
C SER A 113 -22.84 7.77 0.74
N LEU A 114 -21.81 7.75 -0.10
CA LEU A 114 -21.59 6.66 -1.05
C LEU A 114 -21.22 5.35 -0.35
N ILE A 115 -20.33 5.41 0.65
CA ILE A 115 -19.97 4.24 1.47
C ILE A 115 -21.20 3.75 2.25
N ASP A 116 -22.00 4.64 2.83
CA ASP A 116 -23.19 4.29 3.60
C ASP A 116 -24.26 3.62 2.72
N LEU A 117 -24.40 4.07 1.48
CA LEU A 117 -25.26 3.41 0.49
C LEU A 117 -24.79 1.96 0.23
N CYS A 118 -23.49 1.76 0.05
CA CYS A 118 -22.91 0.43 -0.19
C CYS A 118 -23.06 -0.50 1.02
N ILE A 119 -22.87 0.02 2.24
CA ILE A 119 -23.12 -0.71 3.49
C ILE A 119 -24.59 -1.12 3.58
N SER A 120 -25.50 -0.20 3.30
CA SER A 120 -26.95 -0.47 3.33
C SER A 120 -27.35 -1.53 2.31
N ALA A 121 -26.78 -1.50 1.11
CA ALA A 121 -26.99 -2.51 0.08
C ALA A 121 -26.47 -3.90 0.51
N THR A 122 -25.37 -3.95 1.23
CA THR A 122 -24.80 -5.19 1.77
C THR A 122 -25.71 -5.75 2.87
N ASN A 123 -26.19 -4.91 3.78
CA ASN A 123 -27.07 -5.30 4.88
C ASN A 123 -28.44 -5.80 4.39
N ALA A 124 -28.91 -5.32 3.24
CA ALA A 124 -30.13 -5.87 2.64
C ALA A 124 -30.00 -7.36 2.27
N ASN A 125 -28.78 -7.83 2.03
CA ASN A 125 -28.47 -9.23 1.70
C ASN A 125 -27.98 -10.05 2.90
N SER A 126 -27.61 -9.41 4.03
CA SER A 126 -27.13 -10.09 5.25
C SER A 126 -27.35 -9.17 6.46
N THR A 127 -28.31 -9.56 7.33
CA THR A 127 -28.76 -8.72 8.46
C THR A 127 -27.84 -8.78 9.69
N ASP A 128 -26.87 -9.69 9.74
CA ASP A 128 -26.10 -9.99 10.95
C ASP A 128 -24.71 -9.37 10.98
N ILE A 129 -24.35 -8.56 9.98
CA ILE A 129 -23.01 -7.94 9.90
C ILE A 129 -23.02 -6.63 10.69
N LYS A 130 -22.08 -6.51 11.64
CA LYS A 130 -21.84 -5.24 12.36
C LYS A 130 -20.81 -4.40 11.60
N HIS A 131 -21.19 -3.19 11.19
CA HIS A 131 -20.31 -2.25 10.51
C HIS A 131 -19.75 -1.19 11.47
N TYR A 132 -18.43 -1.06 11.50
CA TYR A 132 -17.72 0.01 12.21
C TYR A 132 -17.12 0.98 11.20
N LYS A 133 -17.31 2.28 11.42
CA LYS A 133 -16.80 3.35 10.56
C LYS A 133 -15.80 4.21 11.33
N ILE A 134 -14.60 4.34 10.76
CA ILE A 134 -13.52 5.20 11.29
C ILE A 134 -13.16 6.17 10.17
N PHE A 135 -13.89 7.27 10.08
CA PHE A 135 -13.76 8.25 9.01
C PHE A 135 -13.17 9.55 9.55
N ASP A 136 -12.23 10.14 8.79
CA ASP A 136 -11.74 11.49 9.04
C ASP A 136 -12.90 12.47 8.77
N PRO A 137 -13.37 13.24 9.78
CA PRO A 137 -14.55 14.10 9.62
C PRO A 137 -14.32 15.29 8.69
N THR A 138 -13.07 15.58 8.36
CA THR A 138 -12.70 16.74 7.52
C THR A 138 -12.60 16.42 6.03
N PHE A 139 -13.01 15.22 5.62
CA PHE A 139 -12.87 14.77 4.25
C PHE A 139 -13.81 15.56 3.33
N PRO A 140 -13.30 16.25 2.28
CA PRO A 140 -14.12 17.09 1.40
C PRO A 140 -14.94 16.25 0.43
N GLU A 141 -15.85 16.90 -0.28
CA GLU A 141 -16.41 16.30 -1.49
C GLU A 141 -15.30 16.08 -2.51
N ILE A 142 -15.31 14.92 -3.15
CA ILE A 142 -14.30 14.51 -4.12
C ILE A 142 -14.91 14.11 -5.44
N LYS A 143 -14.16 14.33 -6.51
CA LYS A 143 -14.57 13.97 -7.86
C LYS A 143 -14.28 12.50 -8.13
N LEU A 144 -15.33 11.72 -8.39
CA LEU A 144 -15.25 10.28 -8.65
C LEU A 144 -16.12 9.89 -9.87
N LYS A 145 -15.76 8.78 -10.50
CA LYS A 145 -16.65 8.03 -11.40
C LYS A 145 -17.62 7.22 -10.54
N ILE A 146 -18.75 7.84 -10.15
CA ILE A 146 -19.65 7.31 -9.11
C ILE A 146 -20.06 5.88 -9.39
N ASP A 147 -20.49 5.55 -10.61
CA ASP A 147 -20.96 4.22 -10.97
C ASP A 147 -19.89 3.14 -10.79
N GLU A 148 -18.67 3.41 -11.30
CA GLU A 148 -17.58 2.45 -11.23
C GLU A 148 -17.04 2.31 -9.79
N PHE A 149 -17.00 3.43 -9.05
CA PHE A 149 -16.56 3.43 -7.67
C PHE A 149 -17.57 2.71 -6.76
N THR A 150 -18.88 2.94 -6.97
CA THR A 150 -19.96 2.23 -6.26
C THR A 150 -19.92 0.73 -6.53
N LYS A 151 -19.76 0.33 -7.79
CA LYS A 151 -19.60 -1.09 -8.17
C LYS A 151 -18.40 -1.72 -7.46
N LEU A 152 -17.28 -0.99 -7.41
CA LEU A 152 -16.06 -1.44 -6.75
C LEU A 152 -16.29 -1.67 -5.26
N ILE A 153 -16.82 -0.67 -4.53
CA ILE A 153 -17.07 -0.76 -3.09
C ILE A 153 -18.08 -1.88 -2.79
N ASN A 154 -19.16 -1.97 -3.54
CA ASN A 154 -20.13 -3.05 -3.36
C ASN A 154 -19.48 -4.43 -3.56
N LYS A 155 -18.59 -4.58 -4.55
CA LYS A 155 -17.91 -5.84 -4.79
C LYS A 155 -16.92 -6.16 -3.66
N ILE A 156 -16.25 -5.15 -3.10
CA ILE A 156 -15.41 -5.32 -1.91
C ILE A 156 -16.26 -5.78 -0.72
N TYR A 157 -17.36 -5.10 -0.39
CA TYR A 157 -18.24 -5.54 0.72
C TYR A 157 -18.80 -6.95 0.51
N GLN A 158 -19.17 -7.33 -0.72
CA GLN A 158 -19.62 -8.69 -1.03
C GLN A 158 -18.56 -9.74 -0.69
N SER A 159 -17.27 -9.44 -0.84
CA SER A 159 -16.21 -10.38 -0.45
C SER A 159 -16.14 -10.62 1.06
N TYR A 160 -16.76 -9.77 1.87
CA TYR A 160 -16.83 -9.87 3.34
C TYR A 160 -18.20 -10.34 3.87
N ILE A 161 -19.09 -10.82 3.01
CA ILE A 161 -20.48 -11.15 3.39
C ILE A 161 -20.57 -12.26 4.46
N LYS A 162 -19.51 -13.06 4.62
CA LYS A 162 -19.41 -14.11 5.66
C LYS A 162 -18.82 -13.60 6.98
N SER A 163 -18.38 -12.33 7.04
CA SER A 163 -17.84 -11.73 8.26
C SER A 163 -18.95 -11.36 9.24
N LYS A 164 -18.68 -11.47 10.53
CA LYS A 164 -19.57 -10.95 11.58
C LYS A 164 -19.39 -9.47 11.80
N THR A 165 -18.16 -8.99 11.56
CA THR A 165 -17.78 -7.58 11.71
C THR A 165 -17.06 -7.11 10.47
N ILE A 166 -17.32 -5.87 10.06
CA ILE A 166 -16.60 -5.18 9.00
C ILE A 166 -16.24 -3.78 9.51
N THR A 167 -14.95 -3.46 9.47
CA THR A 167 -14.45 -2.11 9.80
C THR A 167 -14.06 -1.39 8.52
N SER A 168 -14.61 -0.20 8.31
CA SER A 168 -14.26 0.68 7.19
C SER A 168 -13.55 1.91 7.72
N LYS A 169 -12.30 2.13 7.28
CA LYS A 169 -11.47 3.26 7.68
C LYS A 169 -11.16 4.12 6.47
N LEU A 170 -11.57 5.40 6.52
CA LEU A 170 -11.29 6.40 5.50
C LEU A 170 -10.27 7.40 6.03
N THR A 171 -9.14 7.55 5.34
CA THR A 171 -8.04 8.43 5.75
C THR A 171 -7.46 9.19 4.58
N LEU A 172 -6.99 10.42 4.84
CA LEU A 172 -6.16 11.17 3.92
C LEU A 172 -4.69 10.82 4.18
N ASN A 173 -3.96 10.45 3.13
CA ASN A 173 -2.56 10.11 3.24
C ASN A 173 -1.72 11.39 3.26
N THR A 174 -1.36 11.86 4.46
CA THR A 174 -0.57 13.08 4.61
C THR A 174 0.81 12.92 3.99
N GLY A 175 1.17 13.84 3.09
CA GLY A 175 2.48 13.84 2.41
C GLY A 175 2.56 13.00 1.14
N GLU A 176 1.56 12.15 0.84
CA GLU A 176 1.50 11.37 -0.38
C GLU A 176 0.70 12.07 -1.47
N HIS A 177 1.28 12.17 -2.67
CA HIS A 177 0.65 12.84 -3.81
C HIS A 177 0.87 12.08 -5.11
N ILE A 178 -0.08 12.20 -6.01
CA ILE A 178 0.07 11.80 -7.40
C ILE A 178 0.33 13.04 -8.24
N ASN A 179 1.40 13.00 -9.01
CA ASN A 179 1.69 14.05 -9.98
C ASN A 179 1.04 13.68 -11.32
N CYS A 180 0.19 14.59 -11.83
CA CYS A 180 -0.38 14.48 -13.16
C CYS A 180 -0.14 15.78 -13.93
N GLY A 181 0.79 15.75 -14.86
CA GLY A 181 1.29 16.96 -15.50
C GLY A 181 1.90 17.92 -14.48
N THR A 182 1.39 19.13 -14.40
CA THR A 182 1.83 20.18 -13.46
C THR A 182 1.07 20.16 -12.12
N LYS A 183 0.01 19.36 -12.01
CA LYS A 183 -0.84 19.31 -10.81
C LYS A 183 -0.44 18.17 -9.88
N LYS A 184 -0.58 18.42 -8.57
CA LYS A 184 -0.39 17.43 -7.50
C LYS A 184 -1.73 17.15 -6.85
N TYR A 185 -2.10 15.88 -6.75
CA TYR A 185 -3.33 15.44 -6.12
C TYR A 185 -3.00 14.63 -4.87
N PRO A 186 -3.53 14.99 -3.69
CA PRO A 186 -3.40 14.15 -2.49
C PRO A 186 -3.99 12.76 -2.74
N ILE A 187 -3.54 11.78 -1.97
CA ILE A 187 -4.08 10.42 -2.00
C ILE A 187 -4.97 10.21 -0.78
N PHE A 188 -6.12 9.60 -0.98
CA PHE A 188 -6.91 9.05 0.10
C PHE A 188 -6.92 7.53 0.05
N THR A 189 -7.16 6.92 1.22
CA THR A 189 -7.25 5.49 1.36
C THR A 189 -8.52 5.10 2.08
N LEU A 190 -9.27 4.15 1.49
CA LEU A 190 -10.36 3.44 2.13
C LEU A 190 -9.89 2.01 2.42
N GLN A 191 -9.73 1.69 3.69
CA GLN A 191 -9.41 0.34 4.16
C GLN A 191 -10.70 -0.34 4.64
N ILE A 192 -10.96 -1.54 4.15
CA ILE A 192 -12.06 -2.40 4.58
C ILE A 192 -11.45 -3.69 5.12
N GLU A 193 -11.81 -4.04 6.35
CA GLU A 193 -11.29 -5.20 7.07
C GLU A 193 -12.46 -5.97 7.70
N GLY A 194 -12.44 -7.29 7.59
CA GLY A 194 -13.45 -8.17 8.19
C GLY A 194 -12.80 -9.39 8.83
N ASP A 195 -13.61 -10.21 9.50
CA ASP A 195 -13.12 -11.45 10.13
C ASP A 195 -12.74 -12.51 9.07
N THR A 196 -13.35 -12.43 7.90
CA THR A 196 -13.14 -13.39 6.80
C THR A 196 -13.38 -12.69 5.47
N ARG A 197 -12.46 -12.87 4.54
CA ARG A 197 -12.56 -12.33 3.18
C ARG A 197 -12.55 -13.45 2.15
N ASP A 198 -13.53 -13.45 1.25
CA ASP A 198 -13.60 -14.38 0.14
C ASP A 198 -12.65 -13.93 -0.99
N ARG A 199 -11.58 -14.68 -1.20
CA ARG A 199 -10.51 -14.35 -2.15
C ARG A 199 -10.89 -14.56 -3.62
N GLU A 200 -11.97 -15.27 -3.89
CA GLU A 200 -12.46 -15.46 -5.26
C GLU A 200 -12.87 -14.13 -5.90
N TYR A 201 -13.18 -13.13 -5.09
CA TYR A 201 -13.50 -11.78 -5.55
C TYR A 201 -12.29 -10.94 -5.96
N GLU A 202 -11.06 -11.32 -5.61
CA GLU A 202 -9.85 -10.49 -5.85
C GLU A 202 -9.72 -10.06 -7.30
N LYS A 203 -9.81 -11.00 -8.23
CA LYS A 203 -9.65 -10.72 -9.67
C LYS A 203 -10.71 -9.75 -10.18
N ILE A 204 -11.97 -9.94 -9.81
CA ILE A 204 -13.05 -9.05 -10.27
C ILE A 204 -12.94 -7.66 -9.65
N ILE A 205 -12.51 -7.56 -8.37
CA ILE A 205 -12.24 -6.30 -7.69
C ILE A 205 -11.09 -5.56 -8.40
N GLU A 206 -10.01 -6.24 -8.76
CA GLU A 206 -8.90 -5.67 -9.53
C GLU A 206 -9.35 -5.13 -10.90
N ASP A 207 -10.16 -5.89 -11.65
CA ASP A 207 -10.65 -5.47 -12.96
C ASP A 207 -11.55 -4.22 -12.88
N ILE A 208 -12.42 -4.14 -11.85
CA ILE A 208 -13.25 -2.96 -11.61
C ILE A 208 -12.38 -1.78 -11.14
N SER A 209 -11.37 -2.00 -10.32
CA SER A 209 -10.50 -0.94 -9.81
C SER A 209 -9.81 -0.14 -10.92
N ILE A 210 -9.42 -0.82 -12.00
CA ILE A 210 -8.83 -0.18 -13.18
C ILE A 210 -9.83 0.81 -13.82
N LYS A 211 -11.10 0.43 -13.94
CA LYS A 211 -12.16 1.28 -14.50
C LYS A 211 -12.51 2.46 -13.59
N ALA A 212 -12.50 2.20 -12.28
CA ALA A 212 -12.70 3.22 -11.24
C ALA A 212 -11.48 4.14 -11.04
N ASN A 213 -10.36 3.86 -11.72
CA ASN A 213 -9.09 4.58 -11.58
C ASN A 213 -8.58 4.60 -10.13
N THR A 214 -8.63 3.44 -9.49
CA THR A 214 -8.19 3.23 -8.11
C THR A 214 -7.12 2.15 -8.05
N ILE A 215 -6.32 2.16 -7.00
CA ILE A 215 -5.36 1.11 -6.69
C ILE A 215 -5.95 0.23 -5.60
N ILE A 216 -5.88 -1.07 -5.79
CA ILE A 216 -6.29 -2.06 -4.80
C ILE A 216 -5.09 -2.85 -4.33
N GLN A 217 -5.02 -3.07 -3.02
CA GLN A 217 -4.09 -3.99 -2.38
C GLN A 217 -4.87 -4.90 -1.44
N PHE A 218 -4.48 -6.17 -1.41
CA PHE A 218 -5.02 -7.15 -0.48
C PHE A 218 -3.93 -7.56 0.51
N ASP A 219 -4.24 -7.44 1.80
CA ASP A 219 -3.34 -7.81 2.89
C ASP A 219 -4.10 -8.67 3.90
N GLY A 220 -3.97 -9.99 3.79
CA GLY A 220 -4.76 -10.94 4.57
C GLY A 220 -6.25 -10.72 4.39
N ASP A 221 -6.93 -10.39 5.48
CA ASP A 221 -8.37 -10.08 5.51
C ASP A 221 -8.67 -8.58 5.39
N LYS A 222 -7.72 -7.81 4.83
CA LYS A 222 -7.88 -6.38 4.53
C LYS A 222 -7.90 -6.14 3.03
N THR A 223 -8.74 -5.22 2.60
CA THR A 223 -8.73 -4.64 1.26
C THR A 223 -8.45 -3.14 1.40
N ILE A 224 -7.40 -2.67 0.75
CA ILE A 224 -6.97 -1.28 0.78
C ILE A 224 -7.18 -0.68 -0.60
N LEU A 225 -8.07 0.29 -0.68
CA LEU A 225 -8.36 1.07 -1.88
C LEU A 225 -7.70 2.43 -1.74
N SER A 226 -6.86 2.81 -2.70
CA SER A 226 -6.25 4.14 -2.75
C SER A 226 -6.61 4.85 -4.04
N SER A 227 -6.91 6.15 -3.96
CA SER A 227 -7.25 6.98 -5.13
C SER A 227 -6.76 8.40 -4.96
N ALA A 228 -6.59 9.11 -6.11
CA ALA A 228 -6.34 10.54 -6.11
C ALA A 228 -7.54 11.30 -5.56
N MET A 229 -7.30 12.24 -4.65
CA MET A 229 -8.31 13.14 -4.15
C MET A 229 -8.36 14.40 -5.01
N ILE A 230 -9.41 14.54 -5.81
CA ILE A 230 -9.70 15.75 -6.56
C ILE A 230 -10.85 16.43 -5.82
N SER A 231 -10.54 17.49 -5.09
CA SER A 231 -11.52 18.34 -4.38
C SER A 231 -11.69 19.67 -5.10
N ASN A 232 -12.81 20.35 -4.77
CA ASN A 232 -13.02 21.73 -5.16
C ASN A 232 -11.98 22.66 -4.53
#